data_6b381adfbe8f126a0fd785c9b8bb4833
#
_entry.id   6b381adfbe8f126a0fd785c9b8bb4833
#
_cell.length_a   1.000
_cell.length_b   1.000
_cell.length_c   1.000
_cell.angle_alpha   90.00
_cell.angle_beta   90.00
_cell.angle_gamma   90.00
#
_symmetry.space_group_name_H-M   'P 1'
#
loop_
_entity.id
_entity.type
_entity.pdbx_description
1 polymer ?
#
loop_
_entity_poly.entity_id
_entity_poly.type
_entity_poly.pdbx_seq_one_letter_code
_entity_poly.pdbx_strand_id
1 'polypeptide(L)'
;MSKNIAPSPKDLLDRYLESKNDKDKWLDIYQDLYRYVIPNRDAYNIEFGYNDSGKQAAKIWDSTAVMCAYQRANDLHGLLLPHDRVWGKLSLDDHLFSKDDIESLKPILDEANDRIFYYLNQSNLSRAVASSNLDLVGGTAALWIESIDDFNPLRFTPVPAVCLIIEFSSEDIAYTCWFKIKMSGRKILSTF
;
A
#
# COMPACT_ATOMS: atom_id res chain seq x y z
N MET A 1 -34.03 -1.71 -4.19
CA MET A 1 -32.96 -2.67 -3.81
C MET A 1 -32.32 -3.17 -5.10
N SER A 2 -31.19 -2.61 -5.48
CA SER A 2 -30.41 -3.07 -6.63
C SER A 2 -29.82 -4.44 -6.27
N LYS A 3 -30.15 -5.48 -7.05
CA LYS A 3 -29.51 -6.78 -6.93
C LYS A 3 -28.03 -6.58 -7.26
N ASN A 4 -27.15 -6.69 -6.29
CA ASN A 4 -25.73 -6.81 -6.50
C ASN A 4 -25.48 -8.14 -7.24
N ILE A 5 -25.61 -8.12 -8.57
CA ILE A 5 -25.19 -9.23 -9.42
C ILE A 5 -23.68 -9.10 -9.51
N ALA A 6 -22.97 -10.11 -9.06
CA ALA A 6 -21.51 -10.15 -9.21
C ALA A 6 -21.15 -9.95 -10.70
N PRO A 7 -20.17 -9.09 -11.03
CA PRO A 7 -19.79 -8.83 -12.41
C PRO A 7 -19.32 -10.12 -13.07
N SER A 8 -19.62 -10.27 -14.36
CA SER A 8 -19.17 -11.44 -15.11
C SER A 8 -17.63 -11.40 -15.28
N PRO A 9 -16.96 -12.55 -15.45
CA PRO A 9 -15.51 -12.58 -15.70
C PRO A 9 -15.10 -11.73 -16.90
N LYS A 10 -15.95 -11.61 -17.91
CA LYS A 10 -15.71 -10.79 -19.10
C LYS A 10 -15.77 -9.30 -18.75
N ASP A 11 -16.78 -8.88 -17.97
CA ASP A 11 -16.91 -7.48 -17.54
C ASP A 11 -15.73 -7.05 -16.68
N LEU A 12 -15.24 -7.95 -15.80
CA LEU A 12 -14.04 -7.71 -15.01
C LEU A 12 -12.80 -7.54 -15.88
N LEU A 13 -12.64 -8.36 -16.91
CA LEU A 13 -11.51 -8.27 -17.83
C LEU A 13 -11.55 -6.97 -18.65
N ASP A 14 -12.73 -6.60 -19.16
CA ASP A 14 -12.89 -5.39 -19.96
C ASP A 14 -12.57 -4.14 -19.12
N ARG A 15 -13.06 -4.05 -17.87
CA ARG A 15 -12.74 -2.99 -16.92
C ARG A 15 -11.24 -2.93 -16.57
N TYR A 16 -10.62 -4.09 -16.35
CA TYR A 16 -9.18 -4.18 -16.12
C TYR A 16 -8.38 -3.64 -17.31
N LEU A 17 -8.75 -4.00 -18.55
CA LEU A 17 -8.06 -3.56 -19.75
C LEU A 17 -8.21 -2.05 -19.98
N GLU A 18 -9.36 -1.49 -19.70
CA GLU A 18 -9.61 -0.04 -19.77
C GLU A 18 -8.72 0.71 -18.77
N SER A 19 -8.78 0.33 -17.49
CA SER A 19 -7.97 0.94 -16.43
C SER A 19 -6.46 0.76 -16.67
N LYS A 20 -6.08 -0.37 -17.27
CA LYS A 20 -4.69 -0.62 -17.66
C LYS A 20 -4.24 0.32 -18.77
N ASN A 21 -5.05 0.54 -19.80
CA ASN A 21 -4.72 1.46 -20.89
C ASN A 21 -4.50 2.89 -20.39
N ASP A 22 -5.27 3.33 -19.40
CA ASP A 22 -5.09 4.64 -18.78
C ASP A 22 -3.77 4.73 -18.02
N LYS A 23 -3.41 3.68 -17.30
CA LYS A 23 -2.13 3.61 -16.60
C LYS A 23 -0.94 3.54 -17.57
N ASP A 24 -1.07 2.82 -18.67
CA ASP A 24 0.00 2.63 -19.65
C ASP A 24 0.48 3.97 -20.25
N LYS A 25 -0.34 5.02 -20.22
CA LYS A 25 0.05 6.40 -20.60
C LYS A 25 1.16 6.98 -19.70
N TRP A 26 1.28 6.47 -18.47
CA TRP A 26 2.26 6.91 -17.47
C TRP A 26 3.45 5.95 -17.34
N LEU A 27 3.47 4.89 -18.12
CA LEU A 27 4.44 3.80 -17.97
C LEU A 27 5.89 4.28 -18.12
N ASP A 28 6.18 5.16 -19.08
CA ASP A 28 7.51 5.70 -19.31
C ASP A 28 7.99 6.51 -18.10
N ILE A 29 7.11 7.30 -17.48
CA ILE A 29 7.42 8.08 -16.27
C ILE A 29 7.73 7.14 -15.10
N TYR A 30 6.95 6.07 -14.92
CA TYR A 30 7.24 5.05 -13.91
C TYR A 30 8.58 4.35 -14.18
N GLN A 31 8.90 4.04 -15.45
CA GLN A 31 10.19 3.44 -15.80
C GLN A 31 11.36 4.32 -15.41
N ASP A 32 11.29 5.61 -15.73
CA ASP A 32 12.35 6.55 -15.40
C ASP A 32 12.47 6.76 -13.88
N LEU A 33 11.34 6.83 -13.17
CA LEU A 33 11.30 6.91 -11.71
C LEU A 33 12.04 5.73 -11.06
N TYR A 34 11.65 4.51 -11.41
CA TYR A 34 12.27 3.30 -10.83
C TYR A 34 13.71 3.10 -11.30
N ARG A 35 14.07 3.63 -12.47
CA ARG A 35 15.43 3.55 -12.99
C ARG A 35 16.39 4.52 -12.31
N TYR A 36 15.99 5.76 -12.08
CA TYR A 36 16.87 6.83 -11.70
C TYR A 36 16.67 7.37 -10.28
N VAL A 37 15.47 7.23 -9.73
CA VAL A 37 15.11 7.80 -8.42
C VAL A 37 15.02 6.76 -7.31
N ILE A 38 14.43 5.60 -7.59
CA ILE A 38 14.29 4.51 -6.62
C ILE A 38 14.78 3.16 -7.18
N PRO A 39 16.05 3.07 -7.64
CA PRO A 39 16.58 1.91 -8.37
C PRO A 39 16.59 0.61 -7.56
N ASN A 40 16.60 0.70 -6.23
CA ASN A 40 16.64 -0.48 -5.35
C ASN A 40 15.25 -1.06 -5.05
N ARG A 41 14.20 -0.52 -5.66
CA ARG A 41 12.84 -1.04 -5.48
C ARG A 41 12.62 -2.23 -6.40
N ASP A 42 12.40 -3.43 -5.83
CA ASP A 42 12.21 -4.70 -6.57
C ASP A 42 11.05 -4.70 -7.58
N ALA A 43 10.17 -3.72 -7.49
CA ALA A 43 9.04 -3.57 -8.39
C ALA A 43 9.41 -3.48 -9.88
N TYR A 44 10.54 -2.86 -10.17
CA TYR A 44 11.02 -2.72 -11.54
C TYR A 44 11.26 -4.09 -12.20
N ASN A 45 11.79 -5.04 -11.44
CA ASN A 45 12.07 -6.39 -11.95
C ASN A 45 10.79 -7.19 -12.22
N ILE A 46 9.69 -6.86 -11.53
CA ILE A 46 8.39 -7.56 -11.70
C ILE A 46 7.73 -7.15 -13.01
N GLU A 47 7.72 -5.84 -13.31
CA GLU A 47 6.99 -5.31 -14.47
C GLU A 47 7.84 -5.34 -15.76
N PHE A 48 9.12 -4.97 -15.66
CA PHE A 48 9.97 -4.77 -16.83
C PHE A 48 10.95 -5.91 -17.12
N GLY A 49 10.95 -6.97 -16.31
CA GLY A 49 11.73 -8.19 -16.58
C GLY A 49 13.25 -8.04 -16.46
N TYR A 50 13.75 -6.93 -15.93
CA TYR A 50 15.18 -6.69 -15.76
C TYR A 50 15.69 -7.31 -14.46
N ASN A 51 16.57 -8.29 -14.57
CA ASN A 51 17.25 -8.92 -13.42
C ASN A 51 18.55 -8.19 -13.01
N ASP A 52 18.72 -6.93 -13.39
CA ASP A 52 20.04 -6.26 -13.40
C ASP A 52 20.07 -4.99 -12.54
N SER A 53 19.48 -5.03 -11.33
CA SER A 53 19.48 -3.90 -10.39
C SER A 53 20.89 -3.35 -10.10
N GLY A 54 21.91 -4.20 -10.05
CA GLY A 54 23.30 -3.80 -9.85
C GLY A 54 23.89 -3.00 -11.02
N LYS A 55 23.54 -3.33 -12.27
CA LYS A 55 24.03 -2.61 -13.45
C LYS A 55 23.28 -1.30 -13.70
N GLN A 56 22.09 -1.16 -13.16
CA GLN A 56 21.32 0.09 -13.25
C GLN A 56 21.86 1.16 -12.30
N ALA A 57 22.19 0.77 -11.06
CA ALA A 57 22.82 1.69 -10.11
C ALA A 57 24.14 2.29 -10.67
N ALA A 58 24.89 1.50 -11.44
CA ALA A 58 26.13 1.97 -12.08
C ALA A 58 25.94 3.04 -13.19
N LYS A 59 24.70 3.26 -13.65
CA LYS A 59 24.34 4.28 -14.66
C LYS A 59 23.87 5.58 -14.05
N ILE A 60 23.76 5.65 -12.72
CA ILE A 60 23.35 6.88 -12.01
C ILE A 60 24.61 7.69 -11.71
N TRP A 61 24.79 8.76 -12.46
CA TRP A 61 25.95 9.65 -12.33
C TRP A 61 25.80 10.65 -11.17
N ASP A 62 24.55 11.01 -10.84
CA ASP A 62 24.19 11.92 -9.75
C ASP A 62 23.17 11.25 -8.84
N SER A 63 23.53 11.08 -7.57
CA SER A 63 22.71 10.44 -6.56
C SER A 63 21.72 11.40 -5.87
N THR A 64 21.68 12.67 -6.24
CA THR A 64 20.85 13.69 -5.57
C THR A 64 19.37 13.29 -5.56
N ALA A 65 18.82 12.85 -6.69
CA ALA A 65 17.43 12.43 -6.77
C ALA A 65 17.12 11.22 -5.87
N VAL A 66 18.04 10.25 -5.84
CA VAL A 66 17.93 9.07 -4.98
C VAL A 66 17.96 9.47 -3.51
N MET A 67 18.91 10.32 -3.11
CA MET A 67 19.03 10.79 -1.73
C MET A 67 17.78 11.56 -1.29
N CYS A 68 17.27 12.47 -2.12
CA CYS A 68 16.05 13.24 -1.85
C CYS A 68 14.83 12.32 -1.69
N ALA A 69 14.70 11.27 -2.50
CA ALA A 69 13.61 10.32 -2.42
C ALA A 69 13.65 9.55 -1.08
N TYR A 70 14.81 9.06 -0.69
CA TYR A 70 14.98 8.35 0.60
C TYR A 70 14.78 9.28 1.79
N GLN A 71 15.30 10.51 1.74
CA GLN A 71 15.08 11.49 2.80
C GLN A 71 13.60 11.79 2.97
N ARG A 72 12.88 12.09 1.88
CA ARG A 72 11.42 12.29 1.90
C ARG A 72 10.69 11.09 2.50
N ALA A 73 11.05 9.87 2.09
CA ALA A 73 10.41 8.66 2.60
C ALA A 73 10.63 8.49 4.11
N ASN A 74 11.83 8.80 4.61
CA ASN A 74 12.17 8.74 6.03
C ASN A 74 11.44 9.83 6.82
N ASP A 75 11.37 11.06 6.31
CA ASP A 75 10.66 12.18 6.94
C ASP A 75 9.17 11.85 7.07
N LEU A 76 8.55 11.35 6.00
CA LEU A 76 7.16 10.88 6.04
C LEU A 76 6.96 9.75 7.03
N HIS A 77 7.90 8.81 7.11
CA HIS A 77 7.81 7.71 8.06
C HIS A 77 7.82 8.21 9.51
N GLY A 78 8.74 9.11 9.85
CA GLY A 78 8.82 9.72 11.17
C GLY A 78 7.59 10.56 11.57
N LEU A 79 6.95 11.18 10.57
CA LEU A 79 5.74 11.98 10.78
C LEU A 79 4.48 11.11 10.95
N LEU A 80 4.33 10.06 10.13
CA LEU A 80 3.14 9.23 10.09
C LEU A 80 3.14 8.12 11.14
N LEU A 81 4.31 7.54 11.43
CA LEU A 81 4.48 6.42 12.35
C LEU A 81 5.59 6.70 13.37
N PRO A 82 5.44 7.69 14.25
CA PRO A 82 6.41 7.94 15.30
C PRO A 82 6.50 6.73 16.24
N HIS A 83 7.72 6.23 16.49
CA HIS A 83 7.95 5.05 17.34
C HIS A 83 7.79 5.32 18.84
N ASP A 84 7.87 6.58 19.23
CA ASP A 84 7.93 7.02 20.62
C ASP A 84 6.55 7.35 21.22
N ARG A 85 5.51 7.32 20.42
CA ARG A 85 4.15 7.70 20.86
C ARG A 85 3.05 6.95 20.10
N VAL A 86 1.90 6.87 20.74
CA VAL A 86 0.66 6.41 20.12
C VAL A 86 0.19 7.49 19.14
N TRP A 87 0.09 7.14 17.85
CA TRP A 87 -0.25 8.05 16.76
C TRP A 87 -1.73 7.98 16.35
N GLY A 88 -2.50 7.08 16.95
CA GLY A 88 -3.93 6.93 16.70
C GLY A 88 -4.69 6.60 17.98
N LYS A 89 -5.95 6.97 18.04
CA LYS A 89 -6.83 6.67 19.16
C LYS A 89 -8.23 6.34 18.66
N LEU A 90 -8.84 5.29 19.23
CA LEU A 90 -10.25 5.01 19.04
C LEU A 90 -11.07 5.98 19.88
N SER A 91 -12.07 6.59 19.27
CA SER A 91 -13.07 7.41 19.95
C SER A 91 -14.46 7.15 19.36
N LEU A 92 -15.49 7.37 20.16
CA LEU A 92 -16.86 7.38 19.67
C LEU A 92 -17.16 8.75 19.06
N ASP A 93 -18.14 8.78 18.16
CA ASP A 93 -18.62 10.00 17.52
C ASP A 93 -19.55 10.74 18.48
N ASP A 94 -19.17 11.96 18.87
CA ASP A 94 -19.91 12.82 19.77
C ASP A 94 -21.31 13.20 19.23
N HIS A 95 -21.56 13.00 17.94
CA HIS A 95 -22.87 13.26 17.33
C HIS A 95 -23.84 12.07 17.46
N LEU A 96 -23.31 10.86 17.61
CA LEU A 96 -24.12 9.61 17.64
C LEU A 96 -24.33 9.09 19.08
N PHE A 97 -23.46 9.44 20.01
CA PHE A 97 -23.48 8.92 21.37
C PHE A 97 -23.61 10.06 22.40
N SER A 98 -24.29 9.78 23.51
CA SER A 98 -24.36 10.72 24.62
C SER A 98 -23.00 10.82 25.34
N LYS A 99 -22.77 11.92 26.05
CA LYS A 99 -21.54 12.09 26.83
C LYS A 99 -21.36 11.01 27.91
N ASP A 100 -22.47 10.59 28.52
CA ASP A 100 -22.46 9.54 29.54
C ASP A 100 -22.07 8.17 28.95
N ASP A 101 -22.55 7.87 27.73
CA ASP A 101 -22.18 6.64 27.01
C ASP A 101 -20.69 6.66 26.63
N ILE A 102 -20.20 7.80 26.13
CA ILE A 102 -18.77 7.97 25.76
C ILE A 102 -17.89 7.75 26.98
N GLU A 103 -18.25 8.32 28.13
CA GLU A 103 -17.46 8.21 29.35
C GLU A 103 -17.48 6.79 29.91
N SER A 104 -18.62 6.10 29.84
CA SER A 104 -18.77 4.71 30.28
C SER A 104 -18.00 3.71 29.42
N LEU A 105 -17.90 3.95 28.09
CA LEU A 105 -17.23 3.08 27.14
C LEU A 105 -15.72 3.39 26.96
N LYS A 106 -15.26 4.54 27.45
CA LYS A 106 -13.87 4.96 27.36
C LYS A 106 -12.85 3.93 27.83
N PRO A 107 -13.01 3.23 28.97
CA PRO A 107 -12.04 2.22 29.39
C PRO A 107 -11.94 1.04 28.41
N ILE A 108 -13.06 0.65 27.79
CA ILE A 108 -13.10 -0.43 26.80
C ILE A 108 -12.38 0.00 25.51
N LEU A 109 -12.57 1.24 25.10
CA LEU A 109 -11.89 1.78 23.92
C LEU A 109 -10.40 1.95 24.15
N ASP A 110 -9.98 2.38 25.33
CA ASP A 110 -8.58 2.51 25.71
C ASP A 110 -7.91 1.10 25.72
N GLU A 111 -8.55 0.07 26.28
CA GLU A 111 -8.05 -1.31 26.23
C GLU A 111 -7.98 -1.85 24.78
N ALA A 112 -8.99 -1.59 23.97
CA ALA A 112 -9.00 -1.99 22.57
C ALA A 112 -7.87 -1.29 21.78
N ASN A 113 -7.63 -0.02 22.06
CA ASN A 113 -6.56 0.76 21.46
C ASN A 113 -5.18 0.18 21.81
N ASP A 114 -4.94 -0.15 23.07
CA ASP A 114 -3.69 -0.76 23.52
C ASP A 114 -3.44 -2.11 22.86
N ARG A 115 -4.48 -2.93 22.70
CA ARG A 115 -4.40 -4.22 21.96
C ARG A 115 -4.08 -4.02 20.50
N ILE A 116 -4.71 -3.04 19.83
CA ILE A 116 -4.42 -2.72 18.41
C ILE A 116 -2.95 -2.31 18.25
N PHE A 117 -2.47 -1.38 19.09
CA PHE A 117 -1.07 -0.95 19.02
C PHE A 117 -0.08 -2.06 19.37
N TYR A 118 -0.42 -2.95 20.27
CA TYR A 118 0.38 -4.13 20.55
C TYR A 118 0.57 -4.99 19.27
N TYR A 119 -0.50 -5.33 18.56
CA TYR A 119 -0.42 -6.11 17.33
C TYR A 119 0.23 -5.35 16.17
N LEU A 120 -0.04 -4.06 16.03
CA LEU A 120 0.61 -3.22 15.01
C LEU A 120 2.12 -3.17 15.22
N ASN A 121 2.58 -3.01 16.46
CA ASN A 121 4.00 -2.96 16.80
C ASN A 121 4.71 -4.31 16.64
N GLN A 122 4.01 -5.43 16.83
CA GLN A 122 4.54 -6.76 16.55
C GLN A 122 4.55 -7.11 15.06
N SER A 123 3.73 -6.45 14.27
CA SER A 123 3.64 -6.68 12.84
C SER A 123 4.82 -6.07 12.07
N ASN A 124 4.82 -6.30 10.77
CA ASN A 124 5.78 -5.68 9.86
C ASN A 124 5.33 -4.30 9.33
N LEU A 125 4.38 -3.61 10.00
CA LEU A 125 3.79 -2.35 9.55
C LEU A 125 4.86 -1.28 9.25
N SER A 126 5.73 -1.00 10.21
CA SER A 126 6.77 0.04 10.08
C SER A 126 7.63 -0.18 8.84
N ARG A 127 8.10 -1.42 8.63
CA ARG A 127 8.90 -1.79 7.45
C ARG A 127 8.10 -1.66 6.15
N ALA A 128 6.84 -2.09 6.15
CA ALA A 128 5.98 -2.02 4.98
C ALA A 128 5.67 -0.57 4.59
N VAL A 129 5.36 0.29 5.57
CA VAL A 129 5.11 1.72 5.33
C VAL A 129 6.36 2.44 4.86
N ALA A 130 7.54 2.17 5.45
CA ALA A 130 8.80 2.75 4.96
C ALA A 130 9.04 2.42 3.47
N SER A 131 8.73 1.19 3.08
CA SER A 131 8.81 0.75 1.68
C SER A 131 7.77 1.46 0.79
N SER A 132 6.54 1.62 1.26
CA SER A 132 5.47 2.32 0.53
C SER A 132 5.73 3.82 0.39
N ASN A 133 6.39 4.44 1.37
CA ASN A 133 6.75 5.85 1.30
C ASN A 133 7.72 6.17 0.16
N LEU A 134 8.54 5.19 -0.26
CA LEU A 134 9.35 5.32 -1.47
C LEU A 134 8.48 5.36 -2.73
N ASP A 135 7.43 4.54 -2.80
CA ASP A 135 6.52 4.53 -3.94
C ASP A 135 5.70 5.84 -4.02
N LEU A 136 5.46 6.54 -2.89
CA LEU A 136 4.81 7.85 -2.86
C LEU A 136 5.61 8.95 -3.59
N VAL A 137 6.89 8.73 -3.90
CA VAL A 137 7.64 9.64 -4.78
C VAL A 137 7.03 9.65 -6.18
N GLY A 138 6.45 8.52 -6.61
CA GLY A 138 5.68 8.39 -7.84
C GLY A 138 4.21 8.83 -7.73
N GLY A 139 3.80 9.36 -6.58
CA GLY A 139 2.46 9.89 -6.34
C GLY A 139 1.48 8.92 -5.69
N THR A 140 1.68 7.60 -5.79
CA THR A 140 0.74 6.60 -5.27
C THR A 140 1.48 5.49 -4.55
N ALA A 141 0.94 5.07 -3.41
CA ALA A 141 1.38 3.88 -2.69
C ALA A 141 0.17 3.06 -2.22
N ALA A 142 0.34 1.77 -2.10
CA ALA A 142 -0.68 0.88 -1.57
C ALA A 142 -0.08 -0.14 -0.61
N LEU A 143 -0.87 -0.50 0.39
CA LEU A 143 -0.58 -1.56 1.33
C LEU A 143 -1.68 -2.60 1.26
N TRP A 144 -1.30 -3.84 1.03
CA TRP A 144 -2.18 -4.99 1.17
C TRP A 144 -2.11 -5.50 2.61
N ILE A 145 -3.27 -5.60 3.26
CA ILE A 145 -3.38 -6.02 4.66
C ILE A 145 -4.03 -7.40 4.67
N GLU A 146 -3.36 -8.34 5.30
CA GLU A 146 -3.81 -9.74 5.45
C GLU A 146 -3.86 -10.12 6.92
N SER A 147 -4.84 -10.94 7.27
CA SER A 147 -4.83 -11.71 8.51
C SER A 147 -4.19 -13.08 8.23
N ILE A 148 -3.17 -13.47 9.02
CA ILE A 148 -2.45 -14.72 8.78
C ILE A 148 -2.85 -15.78 9.79
N ASP A 149 -2.62 -15.53 11.06
CA ASP A 149 -2.88 -16.46 12.16
C ASP A 149 -3.20 -15.70 13.47
N ASP A 150 -3.60 -16.45 14.51
CA ASP A 150 -3.99 -15.88 15.80
C ASP A 150 -2.81 -15.24 16.55
N PHE A 151 -1.57 -15.63 16.27
CA PHE A 151 -0.36 -15.10 16.93
C PHE A 151 0.21 -13.86 16.24
N ASN A 152 0.14 -13.83 14.87
CA ASN A 152 0.53 -12.72 14.04
C ASN A 152 -0.64 -12.32 13.14
N PRO A 153 -1.68 -11.68 13.71
CA PRO A 153 -2.93 -11.48 13.00
C PRO A 153 -2.81 -10.50 11.83
N LEU A 154 -1.76 -9.67 11.82
CA LEU A 154 -1.62 -8.62 10.81
C LEU A 154 -0.32 -8.75 10.03
N ARG A 155 -0.45 -8.80 8.71
CA ARG A 155 0.65 -8.70 7.77
C ARG A 155 0.39 -7.59 6.76
N PHE A 156 1.39 -6.77 6.54
CA PHE A 156 1.35 -5.67 5.59
C PHE A 156 2.31 -5.96 4.43
N THR A 157 1.78 -5.95 3.21
CA THR A 157 2.58 -6.15 2.00
C THR A 157 2.53 -4.87 1.18
N PRO A 158 3.64 -4.15 1.01
CA PRO A 158 3.68 -2.96 0.18
C PRO A 158 3.53 -3.35 -1.29
N VAL A 159 2.55 -2.74 -1.96
CA VAL A 159 2.30 -2.96 -3.38
C VAL A 159 2.95 -1.82 -4.16
N PRO A 160 3.93 -2.12 -5.02
CA PRO A 160 4.60 -1.09 -5.81
C PRO A 160 3.63 -0.38 -6.75
N ALA A 161 3.77 0.95 -6.89
CA ALA A 161 2.89 1.75 -7.74
C ALA A 161 2.83 1.25 -9.19
N VAL A 162 3.94 0.75 -9.73
CA VAL A 162 3.99 0.19 -11.07
C VAL A 162 3.13 -1.08 -11.24
N CYS A 163 2.92 -1.83 -10.16
CA CYS A 163 2.09 -3.04 -10.16
C CYS A 163 0.62 -2.77 -9.83
N LEU A 164 0.28 -1.53 -9.43
CA LEU A 164 -1.04 -1.12 -9.02
C LEU A 164 -1.78 -0.46 -10.17
N ILE A 165 -3.00 -0.86 -10.44
CA ILE A 165 -3.92 -0.22 -11.38
C ILE A 165 -5.15 0.17 -10.58
N ILE A 166 -5.54 1.44 -10.65
CA ILE A 166 -6.65 1.99 -9.90
C ILE A 166 -7.71 2.46 -10.88
N GLU A 167 -8.93 2.03 -10.64
CA GLU A 167 -10.11 2.51 -11.32
C GLU A 167 -10.79 3.55 -10.43
N PHE A 168 -10.99 4.75 -10.95
CA PHE A 168 -11.64 5.84 -10.24
C PHE A 168 -13.11 5.95 -10.66
N SER A 169 -13.96 6.32 -9.71
CA SER A 169 -15.33 6.74 -10.02
C SER A 169 -15.34 8.13 -10.63
N SER A 170 -16.51 8.57 -11.10
CA SER A 170 -16.73 9.95 -11.59
C SER A 170 -16.49 11.03 -10.51
N GLU A 171 -16.37 10.64 -9.25
CA GLU A 171 -16.10 11.52 -8.09
C GLU A 171 -14.64 11.45 -7.63
N ASP A 172 -13.73 10.93 -8.46
CA ASP A 172 -12.31 10.72 -8.16
C ASP A 172 -12.05 9.82 -6.94
N ILE A 173 -13.02 8.98 -6.56
CA ILE A 173 -12.89 8.01 -5.50
C ILE A 173 -12.38 6.70 -6.11
N ALA A 174 -11.33 6.11 -5.52
CA ALA A 174 -10.83 4.81 -5.91
C ALA A 174 -11.91 3.74 -5.69
N TYR A 175 -12.40 3.18 -6.78
CA TYR A 175 -13.51 2.21 -6.77
C TYR A 175 -13.01 0.78 -6.80
N THR A 176 -12.03 0.50 -7.65
CA THR A 176 -11.42 -0.82 -7.78
C THR A 176 -9.91 -0.69 -7.87
N CYS A 177 -9.21 -1.57 -7.15
CA CYS A 177 -7.76 -1.66 -7.23
C CYS A 177 -7.37 -3.03 -7.75
N TRP A 178 -6.61 -3.04 -8.83
CA TRP A 178 -6.01 -4.24 -9.41
C TRP A 178 -4.53 -4.22 -9.11
N PHE A 179 -3.97 -5.34 -8.68
CA PHE A 179 -2.53 -5.43 -8.55
C PHE A 179 -1.99 -6.72 -9.16
N LYS A 180 -0.84 -6.58 -9.80
CA LYS A 180 -0.17 -7.65 -10.51
C LYS A 180 0.83 -8.33 -9.57
N ILE A 181 0.65 -9.62 -9.37
CA ILE A 181 1.55 -10.44 -8.54
C ILE A 181 2.15 -11.54 -9.41
N LYS A 182 3.47 -11.75 -9.29
CA LYS A 182 4.12 -12.97 -9.77
C LYS A 182 4.01 -14.05 -8.70
N MET A 183 3.37 -15.15 -9.02
CA MET A 183 3.24 -16.31 -8.14
C MET A 183 3.83 -17.56 -8.82
N SER A 184 4.47 -18.42 -8.04
CA SER A 184 4.81 -19.77 -8.52
C SER A 184 3.53 -20.60 -8.64
N GLY A 185 3.49 -21.57 -9.57
CA GLY A 185 2.35 -22.46 -9.73
C GLY A 185 1.95 -23.19 -8.44
N ARG A 186 2.93 -23.56 -7.61
CA ARG A 186 2.70 -24.16 -6.29
C ARG A 186 1.94 -23.21 -5.35
N LYS A 187 2.28 -21.91 -5.37
CA LYS A 187 1.60 -20.90 -4.53
C LYS A 187 0.18 -20.65 -5.01
N ILE A 188 -0.05 -20.65 -6.32
CA ILE A 188 -1.41 -20.52 -6.88
C ILE A 188 -2.29 -21.66 -6.38
N LEU A 189 -1.82 -22.91 -6.49
CA LEU A 189 -2.57 -24.10 -6.04
C LEU A 189 -2.84 -24.14 -4.53
N SER A 190 -2.06 -23.44 -3.71
CA SER A 190 -2.27 -23.36 -2.26
C SER A 190 -3.15 -22.19 -1.83
N THR A 191 -3.38 -21.21 -2.71
CA THR A 191 -4.14 -19.99 -2.39
C THR A 191 -5.57 -20.04 -2.95
N PHE A 192 -5.78 -20.74 -4.05
CA PHE A 192 -7.06 -20.92 -4.74
C PHE A 192 -7.42 -22.41 -4.90
#